data_53354c21a96df2052a941f84d35682f8
#
_entry.id   53354c21a96df2052a941f84d35682f8
#
_cell.length_a   1.000
_cell.length_b   1.000
_cell.length_c   1.000
_cell.angle_alpha   90.00
_cell.angle_beta   90.00
_cell.angle_gamma   90.00
#
_symmetry.space_group_name_H-M   'P 1'
#
loop_
_entity.id
_entity.type
_entity.pdbx_description
1 polymer ?
#
loop_
_entity_poly.entity_id
_entity_poly.type
_entity_poly.pdbx_seq_one_letter_code
_entity_poly.pdbx_strand_id
1 'polypeptide(L)'
;MKKMLTLFTAFCLLAVLLPALQSGAAAAPQAKLAVYVDKDNHSFIPLRFLNGFAGIQSVLTASGGQIQMSRGGNSITFTPGKPGASVNGKPVSNNMRPFSENGTTYVPLSLVSQTLGIQLQWNKEAGSLTLTSGADTGTAVTATLPVQNGTLIKSSSPAVVSGHHTYRVGGRSFSVQTVTVSLLHPSVKLDAVLAGNTVGKTEALASIAKRSNAAAAINGTFFNAYTDGAFKTPYGYIISGGKMLKNSSGDKRTVFAYDSNLLAELIPGSEFKARFDAGSVHGALQAGPRLLVNGKVALNVAAEGFKDPKILTGGGSRSALGITRDHKLILLTSGGATIPQLAQIMKQAGAYQAMNLDGGASSGLYYNGKYLTTPGRLISNALVVQTK
;
A
#
# COMPACT_ATOMS: atom_id res chain seq x y z
N MET A 1 -21.84 73.68 -50.01
CA MET A 1 -22.21 72.96 -48.83
C MET A 1 -21.68 71.55 -48.97
N LYS A 2 -20.45 71.26 -48.43
CA LYS A 2 -19.80 69.93 -48.48
C LYS A 2 -19.85 69.33 -47.13
N LYS A 3 -20.52 68.14 -46.96
CA LYS A 3 -20.54 67.36 -45.75
C LYS A 3 -19.26 66.56 -45.70
N MET A 4 -18.46 66.76 -44.65
CA MET A 4 -17.30 65.95 -44.30
C MET A 4 -17.81 64.70 -43.53
N LEU A 5 -17.46 63.52 -44.04
CA LEU A 5 -17.74 62.19 -43.41
C LEU A 5 -16.48 61.81 -42.71
N THR A 6 -16.56 61.73 -41.36
CA THR A 6 -15.45 61.28 -40.49
C THR A 6 -15.52 59.76 -40.32
N LEU A 7 -14.50 59.07 -40.82
CA LEU A 7 -14.34 57.63 -40.73
C LEU A 7 -13.69 57.26 -39.35
N PHE A 8 -14.41 56.58 -38.46
CA PHE A 8 -13.89 56.05 -37.20
C PHE A 8 -13.37 54.64 -37.48
N THR A 9 -12.05 54.44 -37.47
CA THR A 9 -11.42 53.14 -37.51
C THR A 9 -11.34 52.58 -36.09
N ALA A 10 -12.16 51.57 -35.82
CA ALA A 10 -12.06 50.77 -34.58
C ALA A 10 -10.89 49.78 -34.70
N PHE A 11 -9.89 49.96 -33.87
CA PHE A 11 -8.76 49.04 -33.72
C PHE A 11 -9.17 47.95 -32.76
N CYS A 12 -9.55 46.75 -33.25
CA CYS A 12 -9.77 45.57 -32.43
C CYS A 12 -8.41 45.00 -31.99
N LEU A 13 -8.06 45.22 -30.72
CA LEU A 13 -6.95 44.51 -30.08
C LEU A 13 -7.38 43.07 -29.82
N LEU A 14 -6.89 42.15 -30.63
CA LEU A 14 -7.04 40.71 -30.40
C LEU A 14 -6.04 40.30 -29.31
N ALA A 15 -6.50 40.21 -28.04
CA ALA A 15 -5.71 39.62 -26.95
C ALA A 15 -5.64 38.10 -27.15
N VAL A 16 -4.50 37.62 -27.64
CA VAL A 16 -4.18 36.19 -27.67
C VAL A 16 -3.92 35.74 -26.24
N LEU A 17 -4.90 35.10 -25.61
CA LEU A 17 -4.71 34.36 -24.37
C LEU A 17 -3.87 33.12 -24.66
N LEU A 18 -2.56 33.20 -24.43
CA LEU A 18 -1.71 32.02 -24.29
C LEU A 18 -2.13 31.26 -23.03
N PRO A 19 -2.46 29.96 -23.13
CA PRO A 19 -2.66 29.16 -21.93
C PRO A 19 -1.33 29.10 -21.17
N ALA A 20 -1.32 29.62 -19.94
CA ALA A 20 -0.22 29.43 -19.03
C ALA A 20 -0.03 27.93 -18.83
N LEU A 21 1.07 27.37 -19.31
CA LEU A 21 1.57 26.05 -18.97
C LEU A 21 1.81 26.07 -17.44
N GLN A 22 0.81 25.67 -16.68
CA GLN A 22 1.02 25.29 -15.29
C GLN A 22 1.97 24.10 -15.31
N SER A 23 3.25 24.38 -15.08
CA SER A 23 4.19 23.34 -14.67
C SER A 23 3.62 22.71 -13.41
N GLY A 24 2.99 21.55 -13.56
CA GLY A 24 2.52 20.75 -12.43
C GLY A 24 3.72 20.42 -11.57
N ALA A 25 3.90 21.18 -10.48
CA ALA A 25 4.79 20.78 -9.43
C ALA A 25 4.39 19.35 -9.05
N ALA A 26 5.31 18.39 -9.18
CA ALA A 26 5.08 17.01 -8.79
C ALA A 26 4.57 17.07 -7.35
N ALA A 27 3.35 16.58 -7.12
CA ALA A 27 2.76 16.56 -5.78
C ALA A 27 3.75 15.88 -4.85
N ALA A 28 4.11 16.57 -3.76
CA ALA A 28 5.00 15.99 -2.75
C ALA A 28 4.45 14.61 -2.34
N PRO A 29 5.32 13.60 -2.14
CA PRO A 29 4.87 12.25 -1.81
C PRO A 29 3.96 12.33 -0.59
N GLN A 30 2.72 11.88 -0.74
CA GLN A 30 1.72 11.90 0.30
C GLN A 30 2.19 10.97 1.42
N ALA A 31 2.34 11.50 2.65
CA ALA A 31 2.78 10.68 3.77
C ALA A 31 1.71 9.64 4.09
N LYS A 32 2.19 8.45 4.35
CA LYS A 32 1.36 7.30 4.71
C LYS A 32 0.75 7.52 6.09
N LEU A 33 -0.53 7.21 6.23
CA LEU A 33 -1.29 7.35 7.48
C LEU A 33 -0.96 6.16 8.39
N ALA A 34 0.12 6.28 9.15
CA ALA A 34 0.50 5.28 10.15
C ALA A 34 0.53 5.91 11.54
N VAL A 35 -0.04 5.21 12.52
CA VAL A 35 0.19 5.49 13.94
C VAL A 35 1.40 4.67 14.37
N TYR A 36 2.45 5.34 14.79
CA TYR A 36 3.62 4.69 15.34
C TYR A 36 3.41 4.39 16.83
N VAL A 37 3.82 3.17 17.24
CA VAL A 37 3.82 2.74 18.63
C VAL A 37 5.26 2.41 19.02
N ASP A 38 5.79 3.08 20.03
CA ASP A 38 7.13 2.83 20.52
C ASP A 38 7.19 1.62 21.49
N LYS A 39 8.39 1.25 21.92
CA LYS A 39 8.61 0.14 22.86
C LYS A 39 7.96 0.33 24.23
N ASP A 40 7.67 1.58 24.60
CA ASP A 40 7.05 1.96 25.85
C ASP A 40 5.52 2.11 25.74
N ASN A 41 4.95 1.66 24.58
CA ASN A 41 3.53 1.75 24.20
C ASN A 41 3.01 3.17 24.06
N HIS A 42 3.89 4.17 23.85
CA HIS A 42 3.44 5.49 23.46
C HIS A 42 3.06 5.48 21.97
N SER A 43 1.94 6.11 21.64
CA SER A 43 1.45 6.20 20.28
C SER A 43 1.57 7.61 19.72
N PHE A 44 1.97 7.70 18.46
CA PHE A 44 2.17 8.96 17.75
C PHE A 44 1.42 8.94 16.43
N ILE A 45 0.66 9.99 16.16
CA ILE A 45 -0.18 10.12 14.96
C ILE A 45 0.33 11.25 14.07
N PRO A 46 0.26 11.11 12.73
CA PRO A 46 0.59 12.20 11.82
C PRO A 46 -0.32 13.40 12.05
N LEU A 47 0.28 14.58 12.26
CA LEU A 47 -0.46 15.83 12.44
C LEU A 47 -1.47 16.08 11.31
N ARG A 48 -1.09 15.77 10.06
CA ARG A 48 -1.96 15.92 8.89
C ARG A 48 -3.19 15.02 8.89
N PHE A 49 -3.14 13.86 9.56
CA PHE A 49 -4.31 12.98 9.73
C PHE A 49 -5.37 13.67 10.59
N LEU A 50 -4.92 14.41 11.59
CA LEU A 50 -5.81 15.11 12.52
C LEU A 50 -6.30 16.46 11.99
N ASN A 51 -5.59 17.06 11.04
CA ASN A 51 -5.99 18.36 10.51
C ASN A 51 -7.27 18.25 9.69
N GLY A 52 -8.32 18.89 10.17
CA GLY A 52 -9.69 18.80 9.61
C GLY A 52 -10.53 17.62 10.14
N PHE A 53 -9.92 16.61 10.80
CA PHE A 53 -10.65 15.52 11.42
C PHE A 53 -11.50 16.01 12.59
N ALA A 54 -12.82 15.77 12.51
CA ALA A 54 -13.76 16.20 13.55
C ALA A 54 -13.67 17.70 13.92
N GLY A 55 -13.32 18.56 12.96
CA GLY A 55 -13.19 19.98 13.16
C GLY A 55 -11.90 20.42 13.91
N ILE A 56 -10.93 19.52 14.04
CA ILE A 56 -9.61 19.85 14.60
C ILE A 56 -8.86 20.75 13.63
N GLN A 57 -8.36 21.87 14.17
CA GLN A 57 -7.43 22.76 13.46
C GLN A 57 -6.02 22.56 14.00
N SER A 58 -5.04 22.49 13.11
CA SER A 58 -3.64 22.39 13.49
C SER A 58 -2.79 23.41 12.75
N VAL A 59 -1.89 24.06 13.49
CA VAL A 59 -0.96 25.07 12.99
C VAL A 59 0.46 24.70 13.43
N LEU A 60 1.38 24.66 12.48
CA LEU A 60 2.80 24.66 12.76
C LEU A 60 3.29 26.10 12.61
N THR A 61 3.76 26.71 13.70
CA THR A 61 4.19 28.12 13.65
C THR A 61 5.40 28.30 12.73
N ALA A 62 5.40 29.39 11.96
CA ALA A 62 6.42 29.68 10.93
C ALA A 62 7.86 29.72 11.48
N SER A 63 8.05 29.99 12.77
CA SER A 63 9.33 29.92 13.46
C SER A 63 9.78 28.47 13.77
N GLY A 64 9.02 27.46 13.33
CA GLY A 64 9.34 26.05 13.56
C GLY A 64 9.27 25.62 15.04
N GLY A 65 8.82 26.51 15.91
CA GLY A 65 8.94 26.32 17.33
C GLY A 65 7.78 25.64 18.03
N GLN A 66 6.58 25.60 17.43
CA GLN A 66 5.41 25.05 18.12
C GLN A 66 4.41 24.39 17.17
N ILE A 67 3.77 23.35 17.65
CA ILE A 67 2.63 22.66 17.03
C ILE A 67 1.42 22.97 17.89
N GLN A 68 0.51 23.79 17.39
CA GLN A 68 -0.74 24.11 18.09
C GLN A 68 -1.91 23.38 17.45
N MET A 69 -2.73 22.75 18.27
CA MET A 69 -3.97 22.08 17.84
C MET A 69 -5.12 22.55 18.71
N SER A 70 -6.31 22.72 18.10
CA SER A 70 -7.49 23.19 18.83
C SER A 70 -8.77 22.57 18.27
N ARG A 71 -9.77 22.43 19.16
CA ARG A 71 -11.14 22.03 18.85
C ARG A 71 -12.09 22.43 19.98
N GLY A 72 -13.21 23.09 19.64
CA GLY A 72 -14.29 23.36 20.60
C GLY A 72 -13.86 24.08 21.88
N GLY A 73 -12.93 25.02 21.78
CA GLY A 73 -12.38 25.76 22.93
C GLY A 73 -11.25 25.07 23.68
N ASN A 74 -10.97 23.80 23.39
CA ASN A 74 -9.80 23.09 23.91
C ASN A 74 -8.60 23.28 22.98
N SER A 75 -7.41 23.40 23.59
CA SER A 75 -6.16 23.56 22.85
C SER A 75 -5.03 22.75 23.45
N ILE A 76 -4.13 22.29 22.60
CA ILE A 76 -2.88 21.65 22.99
C ILE A 76 -1.74 22.20 22.16
N THR A 77 -0.63 22.52 22.81
CA THR A 77 0.58 23.03 22.16
C THR A 77 1.76 22.15 22.52
N PHE A 78 2.50 21.72 21.50
CA PHE A 78 3.74 20.96 21.64
C PHE A 78 4.92 21.75 21.10
N THR A 79 6.10 21.48 21.65
CA THR A 79 7.38 21.93 21.09
C THR A 79 8.09 20.73 20.45
N PRO A 80 8.39 20.73 19.14
CA PRO A 80 9.09 19.63 18.50
C PRO A 80 10.39 19.25 19.22
N GLY A 81 10.60 17.95 19.44
CA GLY A 81 11.78 17.41 20.10
C GLY A 81 11.84 17.61 21.61
N LYS A 82 10.91 18.37 22.22
CA LYS A 82 10.84 18.55 23.68
C LYS A 82 9.73 17.69 24.29
N PRO A 83 9.94 17.12 25.48
CA PRO A 83 8.89 16.41 26.20
C PRO A 83 7.85 17.39 26.77
N GLY A 84 6.63 16.88 27.00
CA GLY A 84 5.55 17.67 27.56
C GLY A 84 4.73 18.44 26.52
N ALA A 85 3.71 19.10 27.02
CA ALA A 85 2.80 19.93 26.24
C ALA A 85 2.21 21.03 27.10
N SER A 86 1.55 22.02 26.47
CA SER A 86 0.63 22.95 27.16
C SER A 86 -0.80 22.59 26.74
N VAL A 87 -1.66 22.27 27.69
CA VAL A 87 -3.08 21.99 27.50
C VAL A 87 -3.90 23.13 28.08
N ASN A 88 -4.67 23.82 27.25
CA ASN A 88 -5.45 25.01 27.63
C ASN A 88 -4.64 26.03 28.39
N GLY A 89 -3.39 26.26 27.93
CA GLY A 89 -2.43 27.19 28.53
C GLY A 89 -1.69 26.67 29.78
N LYS A 90 -2.03 25.48 30.30
CA LYS A 90 -1.38 24.89 31.48
C LYS A 90 -0.33 23.85 31.05
N PRO A 91 0.88 23.85 31.62
CA PRO A 91 1.91 22.86 31.31
C PRO A 91 1.51 21.47 31.79
N VAL A 92 1.72 20.46 30.94
CA VAL A 92 1.53 19.03 31.24
C VAL A 92 2.84 18.30 31.00
N SER A 93 3.36 17.68 32.04
CA SER A 93 4.59 16.89 31.96
C SER A 93 4.30 15.50 31.44
N ASN A 94 5.09 15.05 30.47
CA ASN A 94 5.14 13.66 29.99
C ASN A 94 6.48 13.42 29.30
N ASN A 95 6.82 12.18 29.04
CA ASN A 95 8.09 11.80 28.40
C ASN A 95 8.01 11.74 26.85
N MET A 96 6.82 11.94 26.29
CA MET A 96 6.60 11.86 24.85
C MET A 96 7.07 13.15 24.16
N ARG A 97 7.76 12.99 23.04
CA ARG A 97 8.30 14.11 22.26
C ARG A 97 7.73 14.06 20.86
N PRO A 98 7.08 15.12 20.38
CA PRO A 98 6.75 15.22 18.96
C PRO A 98 8.02 15.15 18.11
N PHE A 99 7.94 14.50 16.97
CA PHE A 99 9.07 14.32 16.05
C PHE A 99 8.63 14.48 14.60
N SER A 100 9.58 14.62 13.69
CA SER A 100 9.33 14.64 12.26
C SER A 100 10.11 13.51 11.58
N GLU A 101 9.44 12.79 10.69
CA GLU A 101 10.01 11.73 9.89
C GLU A 101 9.54 11.87 8.43
N ASN A 102 10.48 11.92 7.49
CA ASN A 102 10.19 12.03 6.06
C ASN A 102 9.18 13.15 5.71
N GLY A 103 9.34 14.33 6.32
CA GLY A 103 8.48 15.50 6.10
C GLY A 103 7.10 15.39 6.76
N THR A 104 6.87 14.40 7.62
CA THR A 104 5.66 14.24 8.40
C THR A 104 5.93 14.50 9.86
N THR A 105 5.17 15.38 10.46
CA THR A 105 5.21 15.64 11.90
C THR A 105 4.25 14.73 12.63
N TYR A 106 4.72 14.11 13.70
CA TYR A 106 3.97 13.19 14.56
C TYR A 106 3.81 13.79 15.95
N VAL A 107 2.61 13.66 16.50
CA VAL A 107 2.27 14.17 17.85
C VAL A 107 1.80 13.03 18.75
N PRO A 108 2.01 13.12 20.09
CA PRO A 108 1.54 12.13 21.05
C PRO A 108 0.02 11.97 21.01
N LEU A 109 -0.46 10.79 20.58
CA LEU A 109 -1.88 10.54 20.34
C LEU A 109 -2.72 10.58 21.64
N SER A 110 -2.20 10.06 22.74
CA SER A 110 -2.94 10.01 24.02
C SER A 110 -3.31 11.40 24.53
N LEU A 111 -2.37 12.33 24.49
CA LEU A 111 -2.63 13.72 24.90
C LEU A 111 -3.62 14.42 23.97
N VAL A 112 -3.46 14.21 22.66
CA VAL A 112 -4.35 14.81 21.67
C VAL A 112 -5.75 14.24 21.82
N SER A 113 -5.90 12.92 21.95
CA SER A 113 -7.22 12.27 22.08
C SER A 113 -7.96 12.70 23.34
N GLN A 114 -7.27 12.77 24.48
CA GLN A 114 -7.85 13.21 25.74
C GLN A 114 -8.25 14.71 25.70
N THR A 115 -7.38 15.56 25.14
CA THR A 115 -7.64 17.01 25.10
C THR A 115 -8.73 17.38 24.11
N LEU A 116 -8.75 16.74 22.94
CA LEU A 116 -9.65 17.12 21.83
C LEU A 116 -10.86 16.20 21.70
N GLY A 117 -11.07 15.26 22.63
CA GLY A 117 -12.27 14.41 22.68
C GLY A 117 -12.34 13.40 21.55
N ILE A 118 -11.24 12.71 21.24
CA ILE A 118 -11.18 11.63 20.25
C ILE A 118 -11.27 10.28 20.96
N GLN A 119 -12.19 9.43 20.56
CA GLN A 119 -12.26 8.04 21.02
C GLN A 119 -11.33 7.16 20.19
N LEU A 120 -10.64 6.22 20.83
CA LEU A 120 -9.65 5.33 20.22
C LEU A 120 -10.08 3.88 20.39
N GLN A 121 -10.14 3.14 19.28
CA GLN A 121 -10.43 1.70 19.28
C GLN A 121 -9.29 0.95 18.58
N TRP A 122 -8.50 0.21 19.35
CA TRP A 122 -7.39 -0.59 18.85
C TRP A 122 -7.87 -1.94 18.35
N ASN A 123 -7.51 -2.28 17.13
CA ASN A 123 -7.68 -3.62 16.56
C ASN A 123 -6.30 -4.30 16.45
N LYS A 124 -5.96 -5.12 17.44
CA LYS A 124 -4.68 -5.84 17.46
C LYS A 124 -4.55 -6.87 16.34
N GLU A 125 -5.67 -7.45 15.90
CA GLU A 125 -5.68 -8.46 14.84
C GLU A 125 -5.46 -7.83 13.46
N ALA A 126 -6.08 -6.70 13.20
CA ALA A 126 -5.89 -5.96 11.96
C ALA A 126 -4.65 -5.04 11.97
N GLY A 127 -3.97 -4.88 13.10
CA GLY A 127 -2.87 -3.93 13.23
C GLY A 127 -3.31 -2.51 12.91
N SER A 128 -4.49 -2.10 13.40
CA SER A 128 -5.08 -0.80 13.08
C SER A 128 -5.66 -0.10 14.31
N LEU A 129 -5.85 1.20 14.18
CA LEU A 129 -6.49 2.06 15.16
C LEU A 129 -7.62 2.83 14.48
N THR A 130 -8.82 2.72 15.02
CA THR A 130 -9.95 3.56 14.61
C THR A 130 -10.08 4.73 15.58
N LEU A 131 -10.16 5.93 15.01
CA LEU A 131 -10.43 7.18 15.72
C LEU A 131 -11.87 7.59 15.42
N THR A 132 -12.61 7.95 16.46
CA THR A 132 -14.00 8.42 16.32
C THR A 132 -14.20 9.68 17.14
N SER A 133 -14.88 10.67 16.57
CA SER A 133 -15.25 11.90 17.28
C SER A 133 -16.50 12.53 16.64
N GLY A 134 -17.61 12.49 17.35
CA GLY A 134 -18.91 12.83 16.78
C GLY A 134 -19.28 11.87 15.65
N ALA A 135 -19.61 12.40 14.47
CA ALA A 135 -19.92 11.62 13.27
C ALA A 135 -18.67 11.20 12.47
N ASP A 136 -17.50 11.76 12.77
CA ASP A 136 -16.28 11.49 12.03
C ASP A 136 -15.61 10.22 12.52
N THR A 137 -15.21 9.37 11.59
CA THR A 137 -14.47 8.14 11.84
C THR A 137 -13.32 8.04 10.86
N GLY A 138 -12.13 7.73 11.36
CA GLY A 138 -10.94 7.51 10.56
C GLY A 138 -10.17 6.28 11.04
N THR A 139 -9.56 5.53 10.15
CA THR A 139 -8.74 4.37 10.49
C THR A 139 -7.31 4.57 10.02
N ALA A 140 -6.36 4.33 10.91
CA ALA A 140 -4.93 4.34 10.62
C ALA A 140 -4.32 2.97 10.92
N VAL A 141 -3.29 2.59 10.18
CA VAL A 141 -2.50 1.39 10.51
C VAL A 141 -1.54 1.69 11.64
N THR A 142 -1.19 0.65 12.39
CA THR A 142 -0.19 0.73 13.45
C THR A 142 1.14 0.17 12.99
N ALA A 143 2.22 0.84 13.30
CA ALA A 143 3.58 0.39 13.00
C ALA A 143 4.47 0.56 14.23
N THR A 144 5.43 -0.36 14.37
CA THR A 144 6.43 -0.24 15.43
C THR A 144 7.46 0.83 15.06
N LEU A 145 7.69 1.74 16.00
CA LEU A 145 8.67 2.80 15.84
C LEU A 145 9.99 2.41 16.51
N PRO A 146 11.11 2.40 15.81
CA PRO A 146 12.42 2.22 16.43
C PRO A 146 12.83 3.50 17.16
N VAL A 147 12.37 3.66 18.39
CA VAL A 147 12.74 4.77 19.26
C VAL A 147 13.70 4.31 20.34
N GLN A 148 14.80 5.00 20.50
CA GLN A 148 15.72 4.83 21.62
C GLN A 148 15.89 6.17 22.32
N ASN A 149 15.63 6.21 23.63
CA ASN A 149 15.76 7.42 24.45
C ASN A 149 14.97 8.63 23.92
N GLY A 150 13.77 8.40 23.38
CA GLY A 150 12.91 9.45 22.82
C GLY A 150 13.41 10.05 21.50
N THR A 151 14.42 9.43 20.88
CA THR A 151 14.93 9.80 19.56
C THR A 151 14.65 8.67 18.58
N LEU A 152 14.12 9.02 17.41
CA LEU A 152 14.00 8.09 16.30
C LEU A 152 15.38 7.58 15.91
N ILE A 153 15.59 6.29 16.04
CA ILE A 153 16.69 5.65 15.35
C ILE A 153 16.27 5.61 13.88
N LYS A 154 16.93 6.39 13.04
CA LYS A 154 16.76 6.27 11.59
C LYS A 154 17.03 4.81 11.27
N SER A 155 15.97 4.07 10.91
CA SER A 155 16.14 2.73 10.40
C SER A 155 16.97 2.83 9.14
N SER A 156 18.22 2.43 9.20
CA SER A 156 19.06 2.24 8.03
C SER A 156 18.63 0.99 7.24
N SER A 157 17.59 0.31 7.69
CA SER A 157 17.06 -0.88 7.04
C SER A 157 16.48 -0.50 5.69
N PRO A 158 16.90 -1.18 4.60
CA PRO A 158 16.36 -0.93 3.28
C PRO A 158 14.85 -1.16 3.27
N ALA A 159 14.13 -0.32 2.54
CA ALA A 159 12.68 -0.43 2.38
C ALA A 159 12.25 -1.75 1.70
N VAL A 160 13.17 -2.35 0.94
CA VAL A 160 12.97 -3.61 0.21
C VAL A 160 14.18 -4.51 0.44
N VAL A 161 13.95 -5.73 0.92
CA VAL A 161 15.00 -6.69 1.26
C VAL A 161 14.67 -8.05 0.64
N SER A 162 15.65 -8.69 0.00
CA SER A 162 15.53 -10.09 -0.44
C SER A 162 16.03 -11.07 0.60
N GLY A 163 15.49 -12.29 0.60
CA GLY A 163 15.91 -13.39 1.46
C GLY A 163 15.81 -14.73 0.75
N HIS A 164 16.66 -15.66 1.19
CA HIS A 164 16.59 -17.07 0.82
C HIS A 164 16.42 -17.90 2.09
N HIS A 165 15.37 -18.70 2.15
CA HIS A 165 14.99 -19.46 3.34
C HIS A 165 14.70 -20.92 2.99
N THR A 166 14.89 -21.79 3.97
CA THR A 166 14.43 -23.17 3.89
C THR A 166 13.35 -23.39 4.95
N TYR A 167 12.13 -23.68 4.49
CA TYR A 167 11.02 -24.01 5.39
C TYR A 167 10.70 -25.50 5.36
N ARG A 168 10.40 -26.08 6.53
CA ARG A 168 10.04 -27.48 6.66
C ARG A 168 8.55 -27.61 6.91
N VAL A 169 7.84 -28.33 6.00
CA VAL A 169 6.39 -28.53 6.06
C VAL A 169 6.07 -29.99 5.75
N GLY A 170 5.40 -30.68 6.67
CA GLY A 170 5.00 -32.07 6.47
C GLY A 170 6.17 -33.02 6.19
N GLY A 171 7.31 -32.82 6.87
CA GLY A 171 8.53 -33.63 6.68
C GLY A 171 9.36 -33.27 5.44
N ARG A 172 8.88 -32.39 4.54
CA ARG A 172 9.60 -31.93 3.35
C ARG A 172 10.23 -30.53 3.58
N SER A 173 11.42 -30.32 3.03
CA SER A 173 12.07 -29.03 3.00
C SER A 173 11.79 -28.32 1.67
N PHE A 174 11.51 -27.02 1.75
CA PHE A 174 11.23 -26.15 0.61
C PHE A 174 12.23 -24.99 0.61
N SER A 175 12.98 -24.87 -0.49
CA SER A 175 13.81 -23.70 -0.76
C SER A 175 12.91 -22.58 -1.28
N VAL A 176 13.00 -21.41 -0.65
CA VAL A 176 12.07 -20.30 -0.84
C VAL A 176 12.85 -19.01 -1.05
N GLN A 177 12.53 -18.30 -2.11
CA GLN A 177 13.00 -16.93 -2.34
C GLN A 177 11.94 -15.94 -1.87
N THR A 178 12.37 -14.90 -1.18
CA THR A 178 11.47 -13.85 -0.69
C THR A 178 11.99 -12.45 -1.05
N VAL A 179 11.06 -11.52 -1.22
CA VAL A 179 11.31 -10.09 -1.13
C VAL A 179 10.32 -9.50 -0.15
N THR A 180 10.84 -8.88 0.90
CA THR A 180 10.03 -8.20 1.93
C THR A 180 10.08 -6.70 1.70
N VAL A 181 8.91 -6.06 1.67
CA VAL A 181 8.73 -4.64 1.35
C VAL A 181 8.06 -3.94 2.52
N SER A 182 8.68 -2.90 3.06
CA SER A 182 8.10 -2.04 4.10
C SER A 182 7.07 -1.08 3.47
N LEU A 183 5.79 -1.46 3.42
CA LEU A 183 4.74 -0.68 2.73
C LEU A 183 4.59 0.73 3.28
N LEU A 184 4.84 0.94 4.56
CA LEU A 184 4.77 2.25 5.21
C LEU A 184 6.00 3.14 4.94
N HIS A 185 7.05 2.61 4.31
CA HIS A 185 8.21 3.42 3.95
C HIS A 185 7.83 4.42 2.84
N PRO A 186 8.11 5.73 2.99
CA PRO A 186 7.63 6.77 2.08
C PRO A 186 8.16 6.66 0.65
N SER A 187 9.34 6.05 0.45
CA SER A 187 9.90 5.85 -0.89
C SER A 187 9.24 4.70 -1.66
N VAL A 188 8.50 3.80 -0.97
CA VAL A 188 7.91 2.62 -1.61
C VAL A 188 6.64 2.98 -2.36
N LYS A 189 6.55 2.51 -3.60
CA LYS A 189 5.33 2.53 -4.42
C LYS A 189 5.06 1.13 -4.95
N LEU A 190 3.79 0.80 -5.10
CA LEU A 190 3.33 -0.42 -5.76
C LEU A 190 2.58 -0.08 -7.03
N ASP A 191 2.69 -0.94 -8.03
CA ASP A 191 1.82 -0.89 -9.21
C ASP A 191 1.54 -2.28 -9.77
N ALA A 192 0.34 -2.44 -10.35
CA ALA A 192 -0.05 -3.59 -11.12
C ALA A 192 0.16 -3.32 -12.60
N VAL A 193 1.20 -3.88 -13.19
CA VAL A 193 1.67 -3.53 -14.52
C VAL A 193 1.32 -4.63 -15.54
N LEU A 194 0.62 -4.27 -16.60
CA LEU A 194 0.31 -5.14 -17.72
C LEU A 194 1.54 -5.36 -18.62
N ALA A 195 1.69 -6.58 -19.16
CA ALA A 195 2.64 -6.86 -20.23
C ALA A 195 2.38 -5.96 -21.44
N GLY A 196 3.43 -5.33 -21.99
CA GLY A 196 3.30 -4.39 -23.10
C GLY A 196 2.32 -3.24 -22.84
N ASN A 197 2.04 -2.90 -21.58
CA ASN A 197 1.07 -1.88 -21.13
C ASN A 197 -0.37 -2.09 -21.66
N THR A 198 -0.72 -3.30 -22.06
CA THR A 198 -2.05 -3.59 -22.60
C THR A 198 -2.53 -4.98 -22.20
N VAL A 199 -3.85 -5.15 -22.10
CA VAL A 199 -4.47 -6.45 -21.82
C VAL A 199 -4.25 -7.39 -23.00
N GLY A 200 -3.94 -8.66 -22.70
CA GLY A 200 -3.80 -9.70 -23.72
C GLY A 200 -2.40 -9.91 -24.27
N LYS A 201 -1.44 -9.10 -23.87
CA LYS A 201 -0.02 -9.31 -24.18
C LYS A 201 0.67 -10.16 -23.12
N THR A 202 1.84 -10.68 -23.46
CA THR A 202 2.77 -11.32 -22.55
C THR A 202 4.17 -10.72 -22.71
N GLU A 203 4.93 -10.67 -21.62
CA GLU A 203 6.25 -10.05 -21.57
C GLU A 203 7.13 -10.76 -20.56
N ALA A 204 8.45 -10.67 -20.68
CA ALA A 204 9.36 -11.18 -19.67
C ALA A 204 9.24 -10.33 -18.37
N LEU A 205 9.19 -10.98 -17.21
CA LEU A 205 9.09 -10.29 -15.92
C LEU A 205 10.22 -9.26 -15.73
N ALA A 206 11.45 -9.56 -16.16
CA ALA A 206 12.56 -8.61 -16.09
C ALA A 206 12.34 -7.38 -16.99
N SER A 207 11.68 -7.51 -18.14
CA SER A 207 11.36 -6.38 -19.02
C SER A 207 10.33 -5.47 -18.37
N ILE A 208 9.26 -6.05 -17.79
CA ILE A 208 8.27 -5.31 -16.99
C ILE A 208 8.97 -4.57 -15.84
N ALA A 209 9.81 -5.26 -15.06
CA ALA A 209 10.52 -4.68 -13.94
C ALA A 209 11.43 -3.50 -14.36
N LYS A 210 12.23 -3.69 -15.42
CA LYS A 210 13.16 -2.67 -15.91
C LYS A 210 12.44 -1.41 -16.40
N ARG A 211 11.40 -1.55 -17.26
CA ARG A 211 10.67 -0.37 -17.77
C ARG A 211 9.84 0.35 -16.70
N SER A 212 9.53 -0.35 -15.59
CA SER A 212 8.86 0.24 -14.43
C SER A 212 9.83 0.80 -13.39
N ASN A 213 11.14 0.77 -13.61
CA ASN A 213 12.16 1.11 -12.61
C ASN A 213 11.93 0.40 -11.27
N ALA A 214 11.56 -0.87 -11.34
CA ALA A 214 11.19 -1.63 -10.16
C ALA A 214 12.41 -2.16 -9.40
N ALA A 215 12.45 -1.93 -8.08
CA ALA A 215 13.38 -2.59 -7.17
C ALA A 215 13.05 -4.07 -7.01
N ALA A 216 11.75 -4.44 -7.10
CA ALA A 216 11.30 -5.82 -7.09
C ALA A 216 10.05 -6.01 -7.96
N ALA A 217 9.84 -7.23 -8.45
CA ALA A 217 8.62 -7.61 -9.17
C ALA A 217 8.33 -9.09 -9.01
N ILE A 218 7.04 -9.43 -8.95
CA ILE A 218 6.53 -10.80 -8.95
C ILE A 218 5.44 -10.94 -10.01
N ASN A 219 5.33 -12.10 -10.66
CA ASN A 219 4.23 -12.37 -11.58
C ASN A 219 2.86 -12.26 -10.89
N GLY A 220 1.86 -11.81 -11.62
CA GLY A 220 0.55 -11.46 -11.06
C GLY A 220 -0.53 -12.52 -11.22
N THR A 221 -1.58 -12.16 -11.97
CA THR A 221 -2.80 -12.97 -12.13
C THR A 221 -2.59 -14.18 -13.06
N PHE A 222 -3.46 -15.19 -12.93
CA PHE A 222 -3.59 -16.24 -13.95
C PHE A 222 -3.95 -15.65 -15.31
N PHE A 223 -3.62 -16.36 -16.37
CA PHE A 223 -4.00 -16.01 -17.73
C PHE A 223 -4.11 -17.26 -18.64
N ASN A 224 -4.79 -17.12 -19.76
CA ASN A 224 -4.87 -18.20 -20.76
C ASN A 224 -3.56 -18.31 -21.56
N ALA A 225 -2.59 -19.02 -20.99
CA ALA A 225 -1.27 -19.20 -21.58
C ALA A 225 -1.25 -20.17 -22.78
N TYR A 226 -2.26 -21.03 -22.88
CA TYR A 226 -2.29 -22.16 -23.81
C TYR A 226 -3.19 -21.95 -25.05
N THR A 227 -3.77 -20.76 -25.20
CA THR A 227 -4.48 -20.43 -26.46
C THR A 227 -3.49 -20.27 -27.61
N ASP A 228 -3.87 -20.68 -28.82
CA ASP A 228 -3.07 -20.49 -30.04
C ASP A 228 -3.06 -19.03 -30.51
N GLY A 229 -4.07 -18.26 -30.12
CA GLY A 229 -4.19 -16.85 -30.46
C GLY A 229 -3.12 -15.98 -29.78
N ALA A 230 -2.78 -14.86 -30.43
CA ALA A 230 -1.84 -13.87 -29.91
C ALA A 230 -2.35 -13.15 -28.65
N PHE A 231 -3.67 -13.12 -28.44
CA PHE A 231 -4.31 -12.51 -27.27
C PHE A 231 -4.37 -13.51 -26.11
N LYS A 232 -3.55 -13.25 -25.07
CA LYS A 232 -3.46 -14.09 -23.87
C LYS A 232 -4.31 -13.47 -22.74
N THR A 233 -5.58 -13.85 -22.66
CA THR A 233 -6.54 -13.29 -21.71
C THR A 233 -6.07 -13.41 -20.25
N PRO A 234 -5.81 -12.32 -19.52
CA PRO A 234 -5.61 -12.38 -18.08
C PRO A 234 -6.94 -12.65 -17.38
N TYR A 235 -6.89 -13.39 -16.27
CA TYR A 235 -8.05 -13.71 -15.44
C TYR A 235 -8.00 -12.86 -14.16
N GLY A 236 -9.18 -12.39 -13.72
CA GLY A 236 -9.32 -11.60 -12.52
C GLY A 236 -9.22 -10.09 -12.73
N TYR A 237 -9.52 -9.36 -11.67
CA TYR A 237 -9.40 -7.91 -11.65
C TYR A 237 -7.94 -7.48 -11.71
N ILE A 238 -7.66 -6.40 -12.46
CA ILE A 238 -6.39 -5.70 -12.49
C ILE A 238 -6.69 -4.20 -12.39
N ILE A 239 -6.20 -3.56 -11.33
CA ILE A 239 -6.35 -2.13 -11.07
C ILE A 239 -4.96 -1.50 -10.96
N SER A 240 -4.75 -0.36 -11.61
CA SER A 240 -3.52 0.43 -11.55
C SER A 240 -3.87 1.91 -11.52
N GLY A 241 -3.27 2.67 -10.60
CA GLY A 241 -3.51 4.11 -10.45
C GLY A 241 -4.97 4.48 -10.24
N GLY A 242 -5.76 3.66 -9.54
CA GLY A 242 -7.20 3.84 -9.33
C GLY A 242 -8.07 3.53 -10.56
N LYS A 243 -7.47 3.03 -11.66
CA LYS A 243 -8.21 2.69 -12.89
C LYS A 243 -8.35 1.18 -13.05
N MET A 244 -9.54 0.73 -13.40
CA MET A 244 -9.80 -0.68 -13.71
C MET A 244 -9.30 -1.00 -15.11
N LEU A 245 -8.14 -1.67 -15.19
CA LEU A 245 -7.55 -2.13 -16.47
C LEU A 245 -8.22 -3.39 -16.98
N LYS A 246 -8.64 -4.28 -16.08
CA LYS A 246 -9.36 -5.53 -16.39
C LYS A 246 -10.48 -5.73 -15.37
N ASN A 247 -11.68 -5.84 -15.88
CA ASN A 247 -12.87 -6.21 -15.09
C ASN A 247 -13.00 -7.74 -15.03
N SER A 248 -13.49 -8.27 -13.90
CA SER A 248 -13.76 -9.69 -13.70
C SER A 248 -14.99 -9.90 -12.80
N SER A 249 -16.08 -9.23 -13.14
CA SER A 249 -17.34 -9.33 -12.38
C SER A 249 -17.78 -10.78 -12.19
N GLY A 250 -18.19 -11.13 -10.96
CA GLY A 250 -18.60 -12.49 -10.60
C GLY A 250 -17.46 -13.45 -10.25
N ASP A 251 -16.21 -13.07 -10.42
CA ASP A 251 -15.06 -13.87 -10.02
C ASP A 251 -14.91 -13.87 -8.50
N LYS A 252 -14.96 -15.06 -7.87
CA LYS A 252 -14.94 -15.21 -6.42
C LYS A 252 -13.55 -15.29 -5.80
N ARG A 253 -12.50 -15.39 -6.64
CA ARG A 253 -11.12 -15.55 -6.19
C ARG A 253 -10.65 -14.34 -5.40
N THR A 254 -9.73 -14.58 -4.49
CA THR A 254 -9.16 -13.53 -3.63
C THR A 254 -8.45 -12.44 -4.44
N VAL A 255 -8.66 -11.19 -4.02
CA VAL A 255 -8.05 -9.99 -4.60
C VAL A 255 -7.09 -9.39 -3.57
N PHE A 256 -5.84 -9.16 -3.97
CA PHE A 256 -4.93 -8.25 -3.27
C PHE A 256 -5.25 -6.83 -3.72
N ALA A 257 -5.55 -5.95 -2.78
CA ALA A 257 -5.84 -4.56 -3.04
C ALA A 257 -5.07 -3.64 -2.09
N TYR A 258 -4.81 -2.41 -2.50
CA TYR A 258 -4.19 -1.38 -1.69
C TYR A 258 -4.70 0.02 -2.09
N ASP A 259 -4.72 0.91 -1.11
CA ASP A 259 -5.06 2.31 -1.32
C ASP A 259 -3.82 3.16 -1.73
N SER A 260 -4.00 4.47 -1.90
CA SER A 260 -2.90 5.41 -2.22
C SER A 260 -1.83 5.52 -1.12
N ASN A 261 -2.14 5.12 0.12
CA ASN A 261 -1.21 5.06 1.25
C ASN A 261 -0.51 3.70 1.38
N LEU A 262 -0.78 2.76 0.47
CA LEU A 262 -0.34 1.37 0.50
C LEU A 262 -0.87 0.59 1.71
N LEU A 263 -2.05 0.95 2.23
CA LEU A 263 -2.79 0.10 3.13
C LEU A 263 -3.31 -1.08 2.33
N ALA A 264 -2.67 -2.23 2.52
CA ALA A 264 -2.93 -3.42 1.74
C ALA A 264 -3.88 -4.37 2.48
N GLU A 265 -4.79 -4.97 1.74
CA GLU A 265 -5.75 -5.95 2.23
C GLU A 265 -5.98 -7.08 1.22
N LEU A 266 -6.51 -8.19 1.69
CA LEU A 266 -6.99 -9.28 0.83
C LEU A 266 -8.51 -9.34 0.94
N ILE A 267 -9.20 -9.16 -0.18
CA ILE A 267 -10.67 -9.05 -0.28
C ILE A 267 -11.21 -10.29 -1.00
N PRO A 268 -12.34 -10.90 -0.56
CA PRO A 268 -13.05 -11.86 -1.38
C PRO A 268 -13.49 -11.24 -2.72
N GLY A 269 -13.32 -11.97 -3.83
CA GLY A 269 -13.65 -11.41 -5.15
C GLY A 269 -15.10 -10.98 -5.29
N SER A 270 -16.03 -11.65 -4.57
CA SER A 270 -17.46 -11.27 -4.52
C SER A 270 -17.72 -9.88 -3.91
N GLU A 271 -16.81 -9.39 -3.05
CA GLU A 271 -16.94 -8.10 -2.36
C GLU A 271 -16.13 -6.98 -3.04
N PHE A 272 -15.20 -7.36 -3.93
CA PHE A 272 -14.22 -6.43 -4.47
C PHE A 272 -14.84 -5.29 -5.29
N LYS A 273 -15.86 -5.59 -6.13
CA LYS A 273 -16.46 -4.56 -6.98
C LYS A 273 -17.07 -3.41 -6.16
N ALA A 274 -17.79 -3.75 -5.09
CA ALA A 274 -18.35 -2.75 -4.18
C ALA A 274 -17.24 -1.92 -3.49
N ARG A 275 -16.15 -2.59 -3.08
CA ARG A 275 -14.98 -1.95 -2.47
C ARG A 275 -14.27 -0.98 -3.43
N PHE A 276 -14.14 -1.36 -4.70
CA PHE A 276 -13.58 -0.51 -5.74
C PHE A 276 -14.47 0.72 -6.01
N ASP A 277 -15.79 0.51 -6.13
CA ASP A 277 -16.75 1.59 -6.39
C ASP A 277 -16.83 2.62 -5.24
N ALA A 278 -16.49 2.21 -4.02
CA ALA A 278 -16.34 3.13 -2.88
C ALA A 278 -15.11 4.06 -2.99
N GLY A 279 -14.27 3.91 -4.03
CA GLY A 279 -13.23 4.88 -4.41
C GLY A 279 -11.91 4.79 -3.64
N SER A 280 -11.72 3.79 -2.77
CA SER A 280 -10.51 3.69 -1.94
C SER A 280 -9.42 2.77 -2.51
N VAL A 281 -9.66 2.08 -3.62
CA VAL A 281 -8.70 1.16 -4.23
C VAL A 281 -7.83 1.89 -5.24
N HIS A 282 -6.51 1.95 -4.98
CA HIS A 282 -5.52 2.52 -5.89
C HIS A 282 -4.93 1.46 -6.83
N GLY A 283 -4.67 0.25 -6.32
CA GLY A 283 -4.20 -0.86 -7.13
C GLY A 283 -4.73 -2.19 -6.64
N ALA A 284 -4.87 -3.17 -7.55
CA ALA A 284 -5.30 -4.51 -7.19
C ALA A 284 -4.91 -5.57 -8.23
N LEU A 285 -4.72 -6.81 -7.76
CA LEU A 285 -4.54 -8.01 -8.56
C LEU A 285 -5.37 -9.16 -7.98
N GLN A 286 -6.19 -9.80 -8.81
CA GLN A 286 -6.97 -10.97 -8.42
C GLN A 286 -6.29 -12.27 -8.86
N ALA A 287 -6.08 -13.19 -7.92
CA ALA A 287 -5.55 -14.51 -8.21
C ALA A 287 -6.13 -15.56 -7.23
N GLY A 288 -5.45 -15.87 -6.13
CA GLY A 288 -5.89 -16.85 -5.15
C GLY A 288 -5.36 -18.27 -5.41
N PRO A 289 -5.76 -19.25 -4.62
CA PRO A 289 -6.69 -19.10 -3.49
C PRO A 289 -6.09 -18.33 -2.31
N ARG A 290 -6.99 -17.92 -1.40
CA ARG A 290 -6.62 -17.42 -0.08
C ARG A 290 -5.86 -18.49 0.67
N LEU A 291 -4.75 -18.13 1.30
CA LEU A 291 -3.90 -19.06 2.05
C LEU A 291 -4.03 -18.83 3.57
N LEU A 292 -3.98 -17.58 3.99
CA LEU A 292 -4.04 -17.20 5.40
C LEU A 292 -5.06 -16.09 5.64
N VAL A 293 -5.76 -16.21 6.77
CA VAL A 293 -6.57 -15.15 7.37
C VAL A 293 -6.15 -15.02 8.83
N ASN A 294 -5.75 -13.84 9.26
CA ASN A 294 -5.37 -13.53 10.63
C ASN A 294 -4.30 -14.49 11.21
N GLY A 295 -3.30 -14.87 10.38
CA GLY A 295 -2.22 -15.77 10.75
C GLY A 295 -2.61 -17.25 10.83
N LYS A 296 -3.85 -17.59 10.50
CA LYS A 296 -4.35 -18.96 10.44
C LYS A 296 -4.52 -19.44 9.02
N VAL A 297 -4.22 -20.70 8.74
CA VAL A 297 -4.53 -21.30 7.43
C VAL A 297 -6.05 -21.31 7.23
N ALA A 298 -6.50 -20.74 6.11
CA ALA A 298 -7.91 -20.54 5.81
C ALA A 298 -8.18 -20.87 4.33
N LEU A 299 -7.97 -22.13 3.98
CA LEU A 299 -8.14 -22.61 2.62
C LEU A 299 -9.60 -22.95 2.35
N ASN A 300 -10.18 -22.31 1.34
CA ASN A 300 -11.49 -22.67 0.79
C ASN A 300 -11.44 -22.61 -0.74
N VAL A 301 -10.61 -23.47 -1.32
CA VAL A 301 -10.24 -23.47 -2.74
C VAL A 301 -11.46 -23.66 -3.65
N ALA A 302 -12.39 -24.52 -3.24
CA ALA A 302 -13.63 -24.80 -3.98
C ALA A 302 -14.59 -23.60 -3.97
N ALA A 303 -14.75 -22.90 -2.82
CA ALA A 303 -15.62 -21.73 -2.73
C ALA A 303 -15.10 -20.55 -3.57
N GLU A 304 -13.79 -20.46 -3.77
CA GLU A 304 -13.18 -19.49 -4.70
C GLU A 304 -13.33 -19.91 -6.19
N GLY A 305 -13.95 -21.07 -6.46
CA GLY A 305 -14.26 -21.52 -7.82
C GLY A 305 -13.13 -22.23 -8.56
N PHE A 306 -12.05 -22.61 -7.88
CA PHE A 306 -10.97 -23.38 -8.50
C PHE A 306 -11.38 -24.82 -8.80
N LYS A 307 -11.10 -25.25 -10.04
CA LYS A 307 -11.39 -26.61 -10.53
C LYS A 307 -10.11 -27.32 -11.03
N ASP A 308 -9.03 -26.60 -11.27
CA ASP A 308 -7.78 -27.15 -11.81
C ASP A 308 -7.11 -28.06 -10.75
N PRO A 309 -6.84 -29.35 -11.07
CA PRO A 309 -6.14 -30.27 -10.18
C PRO A 309 -4.78 -29.77 -9.68
N LYS A 310 -4.08 -28.95 -10.48
CA LYS A 310 -2.82 -28.33 -10.08
C LYS A 310 -2.98 -27.39 -8.88
N ILE A 311 -4.16 -26.81 -8.71
CA ILE A 311 -4.49 -25.96 -7.54
C ILE A 311 -5.12 -26.79 -6.43
N LEU A 312 -5.97 -27.77 -6.77
CA LEU A 312 -6.71 -28.55 -5.76
C LEU A 312 -5.79 -29.50 -5.00
N THR A 313 -4.94 -30.27 -5.71
CA THR A 313 -4.15 -31.35 -5.12
C THR A 313 -2.69 -31.38 -5.55
N GLY A 314 -2.36 -30.80 -6.70
CA GLY A 314 -1.03 -30.88 -7.30
C GLY A 314 0.02 -30.05 -6.58
N GLY A 315 1.26 -30.52 -6.60
CA GLY A 315 2.45 -29.74 -6.26
C GLY A 315 3.07 -29.07 -7.48
N GLY A 316 3.75 -27.95 -7.28
CA GLY A 316 4.43 -27.24 -8.38
C GLY A 316 5.16 -25.98 -7.91
N SER A 317 5.79 -25.31 -8.85
CA SER A 317 6.33 -23.96 -8.57
C SER A 317 5.19 -23.02 -8.22
N ARG A 318 5.39 -22.23 -7.17
CA ARG A 318 4.38 -21.31 -6.62
C ARG A 318 4.94 -19.91 -6.51
N SER A 319 4.06 -18.95 -6.76
CA SER A 319 4.23 -17.57 -6.37
C SER A 319 3.13 -17.21 -5.38
N ALA A 320 3.46 -16.43 -4.39
CA ALA A 320 2.52 -15.97 -3.38
C ALA A 320 2.87 -14.56 -2.91
N LEU A 321 1.87 -13.87 -2.39
CA LEU A 321 2.09 -12.65 -1.61
C LEU A 321 1.41 -12.77 -0.25
N GLY A 322 1.96 -12.03 0.72
CA GLY A 322 1.38 -11.96 2.05
C GLY A 322 1.62 -10.61 2.68
N ILE A 323 0.76 -10.27 3.62
CA ILE A 323 0.83 -9.03 4.40
C ILE A 323 1.12 -9.44 5.85
N THR A 324 2.13 -8.84 6.46
CA THR A 324 2.45 -9.04 7.88
C THR A 324 1.61 -8.13 8.77
N ARG A 325 1.60 -8.36 10.09
CA ARG A 325 0.90 -7.49 11.04
C ARG A 325 1.44 -6.05 11.08
N ASP A 326 2.73 -5.89 10.82
CA ASP A 326 3.41 -4.58 10.77
C ASP A 326 3.44 -3.98 9.35
N HIS A 327 2.47 -4.37 8.51
CA HIS A 327 2.24 -3.86 7.16
C HIS A 327 3.45 -3.95 6.23
N LYS A 328 4.17 -5.06 6.30
CA LYS A 328 5.13 -5.44 5.26
C LYS A 328 4.47 -6.35 4.24
N LEU A 329 4.84 -6.20 2.99
CA LEU A 329 4.44 -7.11 1.92
C LEU A 329 5.56 -8.14 1.72
N ILE A 330 5.21 -9.41 1.75
CA ILE A 330 6.09 -10.52 1.41
C ILE A 330 5.74 -11.00 0.00
N LEU A 331 6.67 -10.91 -0.93
CA LEU A 331 6.62 -11.56 -2.23
C LEU A 331 7.44 -12.84 -2.14
N LEU A 332 6.88 -13.99 -2.52
CA LEU A 332 7.49 -15.29 -2.26
C LEU A 332 7.35 -16.23 -3.46
N THR A 333 8.41 -16.97 -3.76
CA THR A 333 8.37 -18.10 -4.69
C THR A 333 8.95 -19.36 -4.03
N SER A 334 8.34 -20.52 -4.35
CA SER A 334 8.76 -21.84 -3.87
C SER A 334 8.56 -22.88 -4.93
N GLY A 335 9.47 -23.86 -5.02
CA GLY A 335 9.31 -25.03 -5.89
C GLY A 335 8.56 -26.17 -5.20
N GLY A 336 7.78 -26.95 -5.98
CA GLY A 336 7.23 -28.24 -5.58
C GLY A 336 6.16 -28.25 -4.50
N ALA A 337 5.61 -27.11 -4.10
CA ALA A 337 4.62 -27.00 -3.02
C ALA A 337 3.18 -27.23 -3.50
N THR A 338 2.38 -27.95 -2.72
CA THR A 338 0.91 -27.93 -2.82
C THR A 338 0.37 -26.64 -2.19
N ILE A 339 -0.90 -26.30 -2.45
CA ILE A 339 -1.54 -25.11 -1.84
C ILE A 339 -1.55 -25.18 -0.30
N PRO A 340 -1.88 -26.31 0.36
CA PRO A 340 -1.75 -26.42 1.81
C PRO A 340 -0.32 -26.23 2.33
N GLN A 341 0.68 -26.77 1.61
CA GLN A 341 2.09 -26.55 1.98
C GLN A 341 2.50 -25.09 1.81
N LEU A 342 2.06 -24.43 0.71
CA LEU A 342 2.33 -23.01 0.50
C LEU A 342 1.72 -22.13 1.61
N ALA A 343 0.52 -22.47 2.09
CA ALA A 343 -0.09 -21.77 3.22
C ALA A 343 0.77 -21.87 4.49
N GLN A 344 1.32 -23.05 4.79
CA GLN A 344 2.23 -23.23 5.92
C GLN A 344 3.57 -22.51 5.73
N ILE A 345 4.11 -22.49 4.50
CA ILE A 345 5.31 -21.73 4.15
C ILE A 345 5.07 -20.23 4.38
N MET A 346 3.94 -19.68 3.89
CA MET A 346 3.61 -18.27 4.09
C MET A 346 3.44 -17.91 5.57
N LYS A 347 2.86 -18.83 6.38
CA LYS A 347 2.75 -18.66 7.84
C LYS A 347 4.13 -18.63 8.50
N GLN A 348 5.03 -19.53 8.15
CA GLN A 348 6.41 -19.54 8.67
C GLN A 348 7.20 -18.32 8.20
N ALA A 349 6.93 -17.78 7.00
CA ALA A 349 7.50 -16.54 6.49
C ALA A 349 7.00 -15.28 7.22
N GLY A 350 6.05 -15.42 8.16
CA GLY A 350 5.53 -14.30 8.96
C GLY A 350 4.32 -13.59 8.38
N ALA A 351 3.70 -14.13 7.34
CA ALA A 351 2.49 -13.53 6.78
C ALA A 351 1.30 -13.69 7.74
N TYR A 352 0.54 -12.62 7.89
CA TYR A 352 -0.71 -12.58 8.66
C TYR A 352 -1.92 -12.77 7.74
N GLN A 353 -1.87 -12.21 6.54
CA GLN A 353 -2.75 -12.47 5.42
C GLN A 353 -1.92 -13.00 4.26
N ALA A 354 -2.40 -13.97 3.50
CA ALA A 354 -1.68 -14.45 2.33
C ALA A 354 -2.60 -15.02 1.25
N MET A 355 -2.15 -14.93 -0.01
CA MET A 355 -2.79 -15.56 -1.15
C MET A 355 -1.76 -16.11 -2.14
N ASN A 356 -2.15 -17.12 -2.89
CA ASN A 356 -1.40 -17.63 -4.04
C ASN A 356 -1.57 -16.70 -5.25
N LEU A 357 -0.55 -16.62 -6.08
CA LEU A 357 -0.55 -15.97 -7.39
C LEU A 357 -0.50 -17.02 -8.51
N ASP A 358 -0.37 -16.59 -9.76
CA ASP A 358 -0.13 -17.53 -10.86
C ASP A 358 1.15 -18.33 -10.61
N GLY A 359 1.07 -19.63 -10.82
CA GLY A 359 2.13 -20.59 -10.50
C GLY A 359 2.70 -21.31 -11.71
N GLY A 360 3.36 -22.45 -11.45
CA GLY A 360 3.97 -23.26 -12.48
C GLY A 360 5.04 -22.51 -13.26
N ALA A 361 5.03 -22.59 -14.56
CA ALA A 361 6.00 -21.91 -15.43
C ALA A 361 5.93 -20.37 -15.36
N SER A 362 4.86 -19.80 -14.80
CA SER A 362 4.74 -18.35 -14.62
C SER A 362 5.46 -17.85 -13.36
N SER A 363 5.80 -18.74 -12.42
CA SER A 363 6.44 -18.36 -11.16
C SER A 363 7.75 -17.61 -11.38
N GLY A 364 7.81 -16.36 -10.94
CA GLY A 364 8.98 -15.53 -11.11
C GLY A 364 9.08 -14.44 -10.05
N LEU A 365 10.31 -14.20 -9.59
CA LEU A 365 10.63 -13.14 -8.63
C LEU A 365 11.90 -12.42 -9.08
N TYR A 366 11.81 -11.11 -9.20
CA TYR A 366 12.88 -10.22 -9.62
C TYR A 366 13.23 -9.25 -8.51
N TYR A 367 14.52 -8.98 -8.31
CA TYR A 367 15.01 -8.05 -7.31
C TYR A 367 16.34 -7.43 -7.75
N ASN A 368 16.43 -6.09 -7.67
CA ASN A 368 17.65 -5.32 -7.93
C ASN A 368 18.42 -5.78 -9.19
N GLY A 369 17.74 -5.79 -10.33
CA GLY A 369 18.39 -6.05 -11.62
C GLY A 369 18.48 -7.52 -12.03
N LYS A 370 18.14 -8.49 -11.15
CA LYS A 370 18.29 -9.93 -11.42
C LYS A 370 17.08 -10.75 -10.97
N TYR A 371 16.96 -11.94 -11.56
CA TYR A 371 16.00 -12.92 -11.09
C TYR A 371 16.46 -13.60 -9.80
N LEU A 372 15.58 -13.70 -8.82
CA LEU A 372 15.68 -14.66 -7.71
C LEU A 372 15.01 -15.98 -8.10
N THR A 373 13.96 -15.91 -8.90
CA THR A 373 13.29 -17.05 -9.53
C THR A 373 12.96 -16.68 -10.98
N THR A 374 13.48 -17.44 -11.94
CA THR A 374 13.26 -17.18 -13.37
C THR A 374 11.97 -17.84 -13.84
N PRO A 375 11.00 -17.08 -14.39
CA PRO A 375 9.82 -17.69 -15.01
C PRO A 375 10.20 -18.56 -16.21
N GLY A 376 9.53 -19.70 -16.38
CA GLY A 376 9.68 -20.57 -17.53
C GLY A 376 8.85 -20.12 -18.75
N ARG A 377 8.16 -18.98 -18.66
CA ARG A 377 7.37 -18.39 -19.77
C ARG A 377 7.24 -16.87 -19.61
N LEU A 378 6.80 -16.22 -20.67
CA LEU A 378 6.33 -14.83 -20.60
C LEU A 378 5.05 -14.77 -19.75
N ILE A 379 4.84 -13.66 -19.04
CA ILE A 379 3.70 -13.45 -18.13
C ILE A 379 2.80 -12.29 -18.61
N SER A 380 1.54 -12.30 -18.20
CA SER A 380 0.54 -11.32 -18.64
C SER A 380 0.58 -10.00 -17.85
N ASN A 381 0.99 -10.04 -16.60
CA ASN A 381 1.09 -8.87 -15.70
C ASN A 381 1.96 -9.19 -14.48
N ALA A 382 2.39 -8.16 -13.79
CA ALA A 382 3.19 -8.27 -12.57
C ALA A 382 2.75 -7.25 -11.52
N LEU A 383 2.98 -7.58 -10.25
CA LEU A 383 3.06 -6.60 -9.17
C LEU A 383 4.50 -6.09 -9.11
N VAL A 384 4.69 -4.78 -9.26
CA VAL A 384 6.00 -4.14 -9.19
C VAL A 384 6.12 -3.27 -7.94
N VAL A 385 7.32 -3.24 -7.40
CA VAL A 385 7.72 -2.43 -6.26
C VAL A 385 8.77 -1.45 -6.71
N GLN A 386 8.50 -0.16 -6.55
CA GLN A 386 9.45 0.90 -6.84
C GLN A 386 9.95 1.53 -5.53
N THR A 387 11.20 1.99 -5.53
CA THR A 387 11.78 2.82 -4.47
C THR A 387 12.37 4.06 -5.10
N LYS A 388 12.08 5.21 -4.53
CA LYS A 388 12.63 6.50 -4.98
C LYS A 388 13.66 7.00 -3.99
#